data_6f25bf70f3c7d0b9a9d4e651f6776136
#
_entry.id   6f25bf70f3c7d0b9a9d4e651f6776136
#
_cell.length_a   1.000
_cell.length_b   1.000
_cell.length_c   1.000
_cell.angle_alpha   90.00
_cell.angle_beta   90.00
_cell.angle_gamma   90.00
#
_symmetry.space_group_name_H-M   'P 1'
#
loop_
_entity.id
_entity.type
_entity.pdbx_description
1 polymer ?
#
loop_
_entity_poly.entity_id
_entity_poly.type
_entity_poly.pdbx_seq_one_letter_code
_entity_poly.pdbx_strand_id
1 'polypeptide(L)'
;MKKSFFLSALLIPLSILSQNFSEHNKKRVSRLKQDIITLASDEMEGREPGTNGEIKARDYIISRMQEIELNPKGTDGFIQAFTYFEDEIAVQAHNVIGFIDNGAKKTVVITAHYDHLGYGGSGSKHEGPRQIHNGADDNASGTAALLELAHLIKNNKIKEDNNFLFIAFSAEEKGLLGSKYYVMNPSLNLNEINYVLNMDMLGRMEPEMALTIEGLGSSLIWEPSLKEIKCDAFPLTLKKRENGPSDHAPFYDAGIPALHFWTGKHDDYHKPSDDAEKINFRAESQIISFIEALILSIDSKGKINFHLREK
;
A
#
# COMPACT_ATOMS: atom_id res chain seq x y z
N MET A 1 -47.36 1.69 -40.64
CA MET A 1 -46.38 2.75 -40.32
C MET A 1 -45.38 2.20 -39.31
N LYS A 2 -44.22 1.73 -39.76
CA LYS A 2 -43.12 1.27 -38.90
C LYS A 2 -42.27 2.48 -38.54
N LYS A 3 -42.21 2.85 -37.24
CA LYS A 3 -41.29 3.86 -36.73
C LYS A 3 -39.93 3.22 -36.53
N SER A 4 -38.95 3.55 -37.37
CA SER A 4 -37.52 3.26 -37.15
C SER A 4 -36.99 4.19 -36.08
N PHE A 5 -36.54 3.61 -34.95
CA PHE A 5 -35.72 4.29 -33.97
C PHE A 5 -34.26 4.29 -34.47
N PHE A 6 -33.75 5.44 -34.88
CA PHE A 6 -32.32 5.62 -35.09
C PHE A 6 -31.63 5.77 -33.70
N LEU A 7 -30.86 4.78 -33.30
CA LEU A 7 -29.95 4.85 -32.15
C LEU A 7 -28.70 5.62 -32.60
N SER A 8 -28.65 6.93 -32.29
CA SER A 8 -27.42 7.72 -32.48
C SER A 8 -26.35 7.27 -31.50
N ALA A 9 -25.45 6.39 -31.93
CA ALA A 9 -24.24 6.09 -31.19
C ALA A 9 -23.35 7.35 -31.20
N LEU A 10 -23.19 7.99 -30.04
CA LEU A 10 -22.23 9.08 -29.85
C LEU A 10 -20.82 8.47 -29.95
N LEU A 11 -20.19 8.62 -31.11
CA LEU A 11 -18.77 8.31 -31.30
C LEU A 11 -17.93 9.37 -30.57
N ILE A 12 -17.51 9.08 -29.34
CA ILE A 12 -16.52 9.89 -28.65
C ILE A 12 -15.18 9.69 -29.40
N PRO A 13 -14.55 10.75 -29.91
CA PRO A 13 -13.31 10.60 -30.67
C PRO A 13 -12.20 10.02 -29.78
N LEU A 14 -11.48 9.03 -30.33
CA LEU A 14 -10.36 8.32 -29.66
C LEU A 14 -9.31 9.28 -29.05
N SER A 15 -9.15 10.49 -29.66
CA SER A 15 -8.26 11.54 -29.19
C SER A 15 -8.65 12.13 -27.84
N ILE A 16 -9.95 12.23 -27.53
CA ILE A 16 -10.44 12.73 -26.24
C ILE A 16 -10.20 11.69 -25.15
N LEU A 17 -10.38 10.40 -25.45
CA LEU A 17 -10.09 9.31 -24.51
C LEU A 17 -8.60 9.22 -24.21
N SER A 18 -7.73 9.34 -25.20
CA SER A 18 -6.27 9.29 -24.99
C SER A 18 -5.75 10.53 -24.25
N GLN A 19 -6.31 11.72 -24.47
CA GLN A 19 -5.96 12.93 -23.73
C GLN A 19 -6.39 12.85 -22.26
N ASN A 20 -7.60 12.35 -21.98
CA ASN A 20 -8.09 12.17 -20.62
C ASN A 20 -7.27 11.13 -19.83
N PHE A 21 -6.88 10.03 -20.47
CA PHE A 21 -6.01 9.02 -19.85
C PHE A 21 -4.63 9.59 -19.52
N SER A 22 -4.03 10.37 -20.43
CA SER A 22 -2.77 11.08 -20.19
C SER A 22 -2.85 12.08 -19.03
N GLU A 23 -3.95 12.83 -18.94
CA GLU A 23 -4.16 13.83 -17.90
C GLU A 23 -4.37 13.17 -16.51
N HIS A 24 -5.14 12.09 -16.44
CA HIS A 24 -5.32 11.32 -15.20
C HIS A 24 -3.99 10.76 -14.68
N ASN A 25 -3.17 10.19 -15.58
CA ASN A 25 -1.85 9.68 -15.20
C ASN A 25 -0.93 10.80 -14.71
N LYS A 26 -0.94 11.97 -15.31
CA LYS A 26 -0.15 13.12 -14.84
C LYS A 26 -0.55 13.56 -13.43
N LYS A 27 -1.86 13.61 -13.13
CA LYS A 27 -2.37 13.96 -11.81
C LYS A 27 -1.97 12.91 -10.77
N ARG A 28 -2.07 11.61 -11.10
CA ARG A 28 -1.61 10.52 -10.25
C ARG A 28 -0.13 10.67 -9.92
N VAL A 29 0.73 10.80 -10.94
CA VAL A 29 2.17 11.01 -10.75
C VAL A 29 2.46 12.24 -9.91
N SER A 30 1.69 13.33 -10.06
CA SER A 30 1.85 14.53 -9.23
C SER A 30 1.52 14.28 -7.76
N ARG A 31 0.45 13.52 -7.44
CA ARG A 31 0.10 13.17 -6.05
C ARG A 31 1.16 12.26 -5.44
N LEU A 32 1.56 11.19 -6.13
CA LEU A 32 2.64 10.30 -5.69
C LEU A 32 3.92 11.07 -5.38
N LYS A 33 4.32 11.96 -6.31
CA LYS A 33 5.50 12.78 -6.13
C LYS A 33 5.38 13.69 -4.90
N GLN A 34 4.21 14.29 -4.67
CA GLN A 34 3.97 15.12 -3.49
C GLN A 34 4.09 14.29 -2.20
N ASP A 35 3.42 13.14 -2.14
CA ASP A 35 3.38 12.31 -0.95
C ASP A 35 4.77 11.73 -0.62
N ILE A 36 5.51 11.21 -1.60
CA ILE A 36 6.85 10.65 -1.39
C ILE A 36 7.86 11.73 -1.00
N ILE A 37 7.90 12.88 -1.70
CA ILE A 37 8.82 13.98 -1.36
C ILE A 37 8.54 14.49 0.06
N THR A 38 7.28 14.56 0.46
CA THR A 38 6.94 15.02 1.81
C THR A 38 7.38 13.99 2.85
N LEU A 39 6.99 12.72 2.69
CA LEU A 39 7.32 11.65 3.65
C LEU A 39 8.82 11.38 3.74
N ALA A 40 9.55 11.47 2.63
CA ALA A 40 11.00 11.27 2.57
C ALA A 40 11.80 12.57 2.70
N SER A 41 11.21 13.63 3.24
CA SER A 41 11.94 14.89 3.52
C SER A 41 12.70 14.81 4.85
N ASP A 42 13.75 15.60 4.98
CA ASP A 42 14.50 15.77 6.23
C ASP A 42 13.62 16.25 7.38
N GLU A 43 12.51 16.96 7.08
CA GLU A 43 11.54 17.41 8.08
C GLU A 43 10.86 16.25 8.82
N MET A 44 10.74 15.10 8.17
CA MET A 44 10.20 13.87 8.75
C MET A 44 11.24 13.06 9.54
N GLU A 45 12.49 13.53 9.58
CA GLU A 45 13.55 12.98 10.44
C GLU A 45 13.73 11.45 10.31
N GLY A 46 13.41 10.89 9.11
CA GLY A 46 13.47 9.46 8.85
C GLY A 46 12.42 8.63 9.60
N ARG A 47 11.36 9.23 10.11
CA ARG A 47 10.12 8.61 10.62
C ARG A 47 10.30 7.46 11.62
N GLU A 48 11.37 7.50 12.44
CA GLU A 48 11.59 6.45 13.44
C GLU A 48 10.46 6.42 14.47
N PRO A 49 9.90 5.22 14.80
CA PRO A 49 8.81 5.10 15.77
C PRO A 49 9.13 5.73 17.12
N GLY A 50 8.16 6.45 17.70
CA GLY A 50 8.30 7.13 18.97
C GLY A 50 9.04 8.48 18.91
N THR A 51 9.35 8.99 17.71
CA THR A 51 10.01 10.29 17.51
C THR A 51 9.05 11.36 16.97
N ASN A 52 9.50 12.61 16.98
CA ASN A 52 8.76 13.69 16.32
C ASN A 52 8.62 13.47 14.81
N GLY A 53 9.58 12.81 14.18
CA GLY A 53 9.51 12.46 12.76
C GLY A 53 8.34 11.52 12.45
N GLU A 54 8.13 10.46 13.25
CA GLU A 54 6.96 9.60 13.15
C GLU A 54 5.66 10.38 13.33
N ILE A 55 5.58 11.26 14.35
CA ILE A 55 4.39 12.07 14.63
C ILE A 55 4.04 12.97 13.44
N LYS A 56 5.01 13.64 12.84
CA LYS A 56 4.81 14.50 11.66
C LYS A 56 4.30 13.67 10.47
N ALA A 57 4.91 12.51 10.20
CA ALA A 57 4.51 11.61 9.12
C ALA A 57 3.09 11.05 9.35
N ARG A 58 2.78 10.62 10.58
CA ARG A 58 1.43 10.21 10.99
C ARG A 58 0.40 11.31 10.70
N ASP A 59 0.67 12.53 11.14
CA ASP A 59 -0.27 13.66 10.99
C ASP A 59 -0.43 14.06 9.52
N TYR A 60 0.64 13.95 8.73
CA TYR A 60 0.56 14.11 7.27
C TYR A 60 -0.35 13.04 6.65
N ILE A 61 -0.16 11.76 6.95
CA ILE A 61 -0.99 10.66 6.42
C ILE A 61 -2.45 10.85 6.82
N ILE A 62 -2.73 11.27 8.06
CA ILE A 62 -4.09 11.58 8.52
C ILE A 62 -4.68 12.70 7.67
N SER A 63 -3.94 13.79 7.42
CA SER A 63 -4.43 14.90 6.60
C SER A 63 -4.77 14.44 5.17
N ARG A 64 -3.94 13.58 4.58
CA ARG A 64 -4.20 13.00 3.26
C ARG A 64 -5.44 12.09 3.25
N MET A 65 -5.63 11.25 4.29
CA MET A 65 -6.82 10.41 4.43
C MET A 65 -8.10 11.25 4.59
N GLN A 66 -8.01 12.40 5.29
CA GLN A 66 -9.11 13.36 5.42
C GLN A 66 -9.43 14.05 4.08
N GLU A 67 -8.42 14.47 3.31
CA GLU A 67 -8.60 15.04 1.97
C GLU A 67 -9.24 14.05 0.99
N ILE A 68 -8.96 12.75 1.13
CA ILE A 68 -9.59 11.66 0.36
C ILE A 68 -11.01 11.37 0.87
N GLU A 69 -11.42 11.96 2.01
CA GLU A 69 -12.70 11.72 2.67
C GLU A 69 -12.88 10.26 3.14
N LEU A 70 -11.82 9.66 3.69
CA LEU A 70 -11.92 8.37 4.35
C LEU A 70 -12.58 8.53 5.72
N ASN A 71 -13.32 7.52 6.14
CA ASN A 71 -13.84 7.45 7.50
C ASN A 71 -12.72 7.02 8.46
N PRO A 72 -12.58 7.65 9.64
CA PRO A 72 -11.64 7.19 10.65
C PRO A 72 -12.01 5.79 11.15
N LYS A 73 -11.00 4.90 11.35
CA LYS A 73 -11.23 3.53 11.81
C LYS A 73 -10.16 3.05 12.81
N GLY A 74 -9.39 3.97 13.37
CA GLY A 74 -8.50 3.69 14.51
C GLY A 74 -9.27 3.54 15.83
N THR A 75 -8.54 3.44 16.93
CA THR A 75 -9.11 3.44 18.28
C THR A 75 -9.42 4.85 18.78
N ASP A 76 -8.72 5.85 18.24
CA ASP A 76 -8.96 7.28 18.43
C ASP A 76 -8.88 7.98 17.08
N GLY A 77 -10.03 8.22 16.45
CA GLY A 77 -10.10 8.77 15.10
C GLY A 77 -9.40 7.86 14.09
N PHE A 78 -8.39 8.37 13.39
CA PHE A 78 -7.55 7.59 12.48
C PHE A 78 -6.43 6.82 13.19
N ILE A 79 -6.16 7.11 14.46
CA ILE A 79 -4.99 6.61 15.19
C ILE A 79 -5.34 5.31 15.93
N GLN A 80 -4.46 4.32 15.82
CA GLN A 80 -4.35 3.20 16.73
C GLN A 80 -2.98 3.25 17.40
N ALA A 81 -2.93 3.82 18.60
CA ALA A 81 -1.72 3.89 19.40
C ALA A 81 -1.39 2.54 20.05
N PHE A 82 -0.10 2.22 20.11
CA PHE A 82 0.41 1.05 20.84
C PHE A 82 1.76 1.36 21.46
N THR A 83 2.15 0.53 22.43
CA THR A 83 3.43 0.66 23.12
C THR A 83 4.22 -0.63 22.93
N TYR A 84 5.49 -0.48 22.62
CA TYR A 84 6.46 -1.57 22.63
C TYR A 84 7.69 -1.20 23.48
N PHE A 85 8.57 -2.14 23.73
CA PHE A 85 9.77 -1.91 24.54
C PHE A 85 11.01 -2.11 23.67
N GLU A 86 11.93 -1.12 23.71
CA GLU A 86 13.25 -1.21 23.14
C GLU A 86 14.26 -0.94 24.28
N ASP A 87 15.12 -1.92 24.58
CA ASP A 87 16.06 -1.86 25.71
C ASP A 87 15.40 -1.41 27.05
N GLU A 88 14.25 -2.02 27.36
CA GLU A 88 13.43 -1.72 28.56
C GLU A 88 12.76 -0.31 28.56
N ILE A 89 12.97 0.49 27.52
CA ILE A 89 12.33 1.80 27.37
C ILE A 89 11.00 1.61 26.64
N ALA A 90 9.92 2.15 27.23
CA ALA A 90 8.61 2.15 26.59
C ALA A 90 8.59 3.17 25.44
N VAL A 91 8.30 2.71 24.23
CA VAL A 91 8.17 3.52 23.03
C VAL A 91 6.71 3.48 22.57
N GLN A 92 6.11 4.65 22.37
CA GLN A 92 4.76 4.75 21.81
C GLN A 92 4.85 4.92 20.29
N ALA A 93 4.09 4.12 19.55
CA ALA A 93 3.98 4.17 18.10
C ALA A 93 2.52 4.16 17.67
N HIS A 94 2.24 4.48 16.39
CA HIS A 94 0.88 4.76 15.94
C HIS A 94 0.62 4.18 14.55
N ASN A 95 -0.30 3.23 14.45
CA ASN A 95 -0.88 2.88 13.14
C ASN A 95 -1.89 3.95 12.73
N VAL A 96 -2.00 4.25 11.44
CA VAL A 96 -2.99 5.18 10.88
C VAL A 96 -3.99 4.40 10.03
N ILE A 97 -5.29 4.53 10.35
CA ILE A 97 -6.32 3.64 9.80
C ILE A 97 -7.49 4.44 9.24
N GLY A 98 -7.69 4.35 7.92
CA GLY A 98 -8.83 4.94 7.21
C GLY A 98 -9.72 3.86 6.59
N PHE A 99 -10.98 4.19 6.31
CA PHE A 99 -11.99 3.24 5.87
C PHE A 99 -12.92 3.81 4.79
N ILE A 100 -13.24 2.99 3.79
CA ILE A 100 -14.32 3.20 2.84
C ILE A 100 -15.41 2.18 3.15
N ASP A 101 -16.58 2.68 3.53
CA ASP A 101 -17.76 1.87 3.82
C ASP A 101 -18.69 1.81 2.60
N ASN A 102 -18.72 0.69 1.92
CA ASN A 102 -19.62 0.40 0.81
C ASN A 102 -20.90 -0.34 1.28
N GLY A 103 -21.05 -0.55 2.59
CA GLY A 103 -22.13 -1.35 3.19
C GLY A 103 -21.96 -2.85 2.94
N ALA A 104 -20.75 -3.30 2.61
CA ALA A 104 -20.43 -4.68 2.31
C ALA A 104 -20.20 -5.50 3.59
N LYS A 105 -20.33 -6.84 3.47
CA LYS A 105 -20.07 -7.78 4.59
C LYS A 105 -18.59 -8.11 4.76
N LYS A 106 -17.78 -7.79 3.79
CA LYS A 106 -16.36 -8.12 3.73
C LYS A 106 -15.53 -6.90 3.46
N THR A 107 -14.30 -6.93 3.92
CA THR A 107 -13.36 -5.82 3.83
C THR A 107 -12.05 -6.29 3.19
N VAL A 108 -11.58 -5.57 2.21
CA VAL A 108 -10.21 -5.67 1.70
C VAL A 108 -9.33 -4.78 2.55
N VAL A 109 -8.20 -5.29 2.99
CA VAL A 109 -7.20 -4.51 3.73
C VAL A 109 -6.03 -4.19 2.80
N ILE A 110 -5.68 -2.91 2.71
CA ILE A 110 -4.57 -2.39 1.92
C ILE A 110 -3.57 -1.78 2.88
N THR A 111 -2.32 -2.23 2.84
CA THR A 111 -1.32 -1.89 3.85
C THR A 111 0.00 -1.43 3.25
N ALA A 112 0.69 -0.58 3.98
CA ALA A 112 2.09 -0.22 3.82
C ALA A 112 2.61 0.26 5.18
N HIS A 113 3.90 0.11 5.49
CA HIS A 113 4.46 0.80 6.64
C HIS A 113 4.94 2.19 6.28
N TYR A 114 4.93 3.11 7.25
CA TYR A 114 5.38 4.49 7.03
C TYR A 114 6.58 4.87 7.89
N ASP A 115 6.93 4.04 8.87
CA ASP A 115 8.14 4.22 9.66
C ASP A 115 9.40 3.89 8.85
N HIS A 116 10.54 4.41 9.33
CA HIS A 116 11.85 4.06 8.84
C HIS A 116 12.90 4.24 9.93
N LEU A 117 14.18 4.33 9.60
CA LEU A 117 15.31 4.19 10.53
C LEU A 117 15.74 5.48 11.23
N GLY A 118 15.03 6.59 11.08
CA GLY A 118 15.38 7.86 11.72
C GLY A 118 16.77 8.36 11.32
N TYR A 119 17.62 8.60 12.31
CA TYR A 119 19.01 8.98 12.09
C TYR A 119 19.96 7.78 11.93
N GLY A 120 19.43 6.61 11.62
CA GLY A 120 20.17 5.36 11.57
C GLY A 120 20.39 4.75 12.97
N GLY A 121 20.70 3.49 13.00
CA GLY A 121 20.84 2.69 14.21
C GLY A 121 20.76 1.21 13.86
N SER A 122 20.03 0.44 14.66
CA SER A 122 19.77 -0.97 14.35
C SER A 122 19.05 -1.06 13.00
N GLY A 123 19.56 -1.89 12.11
CA GLY A 123 19.02 -2.03 10.74
C GLY A 123 19.70 -1.17 9.68
N SER A 124 20.35 -0.06 10.03
CA SER A 124 21.09 0.76 9.08
C SER A 124 22.26 0.00 8.43
N LYS A 125 22.46 0.24 7.13
CA LYS A 125 23.60 -0.25 6.35
C LYS A 125 24.61 0.84 6.02
N HIS A 126 24.48 1.99 6.69
CA HIS A 126 25.41 3.10 6.56
C HIS A 126 26.51 2.96 7.60
N GLU A 127 27.77 2.96 7.14
CA GLU A 127 28.96 2.85 8.02
C GLU A 127 29.54 4.21 8.46
N GLY A 128 28.87 5.32 8.07
CA GLY A 128 29.32 6.68 8.34
C GLY A 128 28.74 7.28 9.64
N PRO A 129 28.92 8.60 9.82
CA PRO A 129 28.27 9.34 10.91
C PRO A 129 26.74 9.22 10.86
N ARG A 130 26.08 9.42 11.99
CA ARG A 130 24.60 9.45 12.04
C ARG A 130 24.06 10.47 11.05
N GLN A 131 23.16 10.02 10.19
CA GLN A 131 22.48 10.82 9.17
C GLN A 131 21.03 10.41 9.10
N ILE A 132 20.17 11.30 8.62
CA ILE A 132 18.76 10.99 8.37
C ILE A 132 18.72 9.89 7.29
N HIS A 133 17.90 8.88 7.54
CA HIS A 133 17.53 7.85 6.57
C HIS A 133 16.14 8.20 6.06
N ASN A 134 16.07 8.87 4.91
CA ASN A 134 14.81 9.39 4.38
C ASN A 134 13.83 8.28 3.95
N GLY A 135 14.33 7.11 3.56
CA GLY A 135 13.49 5.96 3.23
C GLY A 135 12.44 6.27 2.18
N ALA A 136 12.89 6.78 1.02
CA ALA A 136 11.98 7.18 -0.04
C ALA A 136 11.33 5.97 -0.72
N ASP A 137 12.12 4.93 -1.02
CA ASP A 137 11.55 3.68 -1.48
C ASP A 137 11.06 2.83 -0.30
N ASP A 138 11.82 2.81 0.78
CA ASP A 138 11.54 2.06 2.00
C ASP A 138 11.08 2.98 3.16
N ASN A 139 9.77 3.28 3.42
CA ASN A 139 8.69 2.85 2.55
C ASN A 139 7.71 4.02 2.31
N ALA A 140 8.25 5.22 1.98
CA ALA A 140 7.39 6.32 1.57
C ALA A 140 6.66 5.98 0.24
N SER A 141 7.29 5.17 -0.65
CA SER A 141 6.68 4.72 -1.90
C SER A 141 5.42 3.86 -1.65
N GLY A 142 5.51 2.84 -0.82
CA GLY A 142 4.35 2.00 -0.47
C GLY A 142 3.26 2.79 0.24
N THR A 143 3.63 3.72 1.15
CA THR A 143 2.67 4.61 1.82
C THR A 143 1.96 5.54 0.84
N ALA A 144 2.67 6.14 -0.12
CA ALA A 144 2.07 6.96 -1.17
C ALA A 144 1.16 6.12 -2.09
N ALA A 145 1.55 4.89 -2.42
CA ALA A 145 0.73 3.96 -3.19
C ALA A 145 -0.57 3.60 -2.46
N LEU A 146 -0.54 3.40 -1.14
CA LEU A 146 -1.71 3.18 -0.29
C LEU A 146 -2.68 4.38 -0.38
N LEU A 147 -2.18 5.61 -0.24
CA LEU A 147 -2.98 6.83 -0.32
C LEU A 147 -3.56 7.02 -1.73
N GLU A 148 -2.79 6.72 -2.78
CA GLU A 148 -3.27 6.82 -4.16
C GLU A 148 -4.35 5.77 -4.46
N LEU A 149 -4.20 4.51 -4.01
CA LEU A 149 -5.24 3.49 -4.13
C LEU A 149 -6.51 3.90 -3.39
N ALA A 150 -6.39 4.48 -2.20
CA ALA A 150 -7.53 5.03 -1.46
C ALA A 150 -8.24 6.12 -2.28
N HIS A 151 -7.47 7.05 -2.87
CA HIS A 151 -8.02 8.09 -3.73
C HIS A 151 -8.73 7.52 -4.96
N LEU A 152 -8.16 6.53 -5.62
CA LEU A 152 -8.73 5.90 -6.82
C LEU A 152 -10.04 5.17 -6.49
N ILE A 153 -10.05 4.32 -5.48
CA ILE A 153 -11.23 3.55 -5.06
C ILE A 153 -12.35 4.51 -4.61
N LYS A 154 -12.03 5.55 -3.84
CA LYS A 154 -13.02 6.53 -3.38
C LYS A 154 -13.69 7.30 -4.53
N ASN A 155 -12.96 7.54 -5.64
CA ASN A 155 -13.40 8.43 -6.73
C ASN A 155 -13.78 7.71 -8.04
N ASN A 156 -13.69 6.37 -8.12
CA ASN A 156 -13.96 5.63 -9.36
C ASN A 156 -15.46 5.53 -9.72
N LYS A 157 -16.36 5.92 -8.79
CA LYS A 157 -17.83 5.83 -8.95
C LYS A 157 -18.38 4.40 -9.11
N ILE A 158 -17.59 3.40 -8.77
CA ILE A 158 -18.00 2.01 -8.69
C ILE A 158 -18.51 1.77 -7.27
N LYS A 159 -19.53 0.94 -7.12
CA LYS A 159 -19.91 0.40 -5.83
C LYS A 159 -19.37 -1.02 -5.75
N GLU A 160 -18.26 -1.17 -5.07
CA GLU A 160 -17.62 -2.46 -4.89
C GLU A 160 -18.39 -3.36 -3.93
N ASP A 161 -18.23 -4.67 -4.07
CA ASP A 161 -18.83 -5.72 -3.22
C ASP A 161 -18.05 -5.89 -1.88
N ASN A 162 -16.97 -5.14 -1.69
CA ASN A 162 -16.18 -5.08 -0.47
C ASN A 162 -16.11 -3.66 0.08
N ASN A 163 -15.93 -3.53 1.41
CA ASN A 163 -15.40 -2.33 2.04
C ASN A 163 -13.88 -2.33 1.90
N PHE A 164 -13.23 -1.18 2.15
CA PHE A 164 -11.78 -1.07 2.10
C PHE A 164 -11.24 -0.46 3.39
N LEU A 165 -10.24 -1.10 3.98
CA LEU A 165 -9.50 -0.62 5.12
C LEU A 165 -8.06 -0.33 4.70
N PHE A 166 -7.62 0.89 4.90
CA PHE A 166 -6.28 1.36 4.59
C PHE A 166 -5.52 1.53 5.89
N ILE A 167 -4.40 0.82 6.04
CA ILE A 167 -3.59 0.88 7.25
C ILE A 167 -2.15 1.24 6.88
N ALA A 168 -1.70 2.42 7.33
CA ALA A 168 -0.29 2.76 7.36
C ALA A 168 0.27 2.31 8.71
N PHE A 169 1.12 1.26 8.70
CA PHE A 169 1.70 0.69 9.91
C PHE A 169 2.94 1.47 10.36
N SER A 170 3.13 1.54 11.68
CA SER A 170 4.37 1.98 12.30
C SER A 170 5.12 0.79 12.90
N ALA A 171 6.40 0.95 13.12
CA ALA A 171 7.30 -0.03 13.72
C ALA A 171 7.37 -1.38 12.96
N GLU A 172 7.29 -1.33 11.63
CA GLU A 172 7.64 -2.45 10.76
C GLU A 172 9.11 -2.80 10.91
N GLU A 173 9.98 -1.78 10.85
CA GLU A 173 11.44 -1.88 10.97
C GLU A 173 11.92 -2.38 12.35
N LYS A 174 11.03 -2.36 13.33
CA LYS A 174 11.23 -2.93 14.67
C LYS A 174 10.72 -4.37 14.78
N GLY A 175 10.39 -5.00 13.65
CA GLY A 175 9.96 -6.40 13.54
C GLY A 175 8.45 -6.59 13.43
N LEU A 176 7.80 -5.83 12.56
CA LEU A 176 6.38 -5.93 12.24
C LEU A 176 5.47 -5.62 13.46
N LEU A 177 5.90 -4.71 14.35
CA LEU A 177 5.19 -4.54 15.63
C LEU A 177 3.81 -3.93 15.44
N GLY A 178 3.65 -2.98 14.49
CA GLY A 178 2.36 -2.35 14.22
C GLY A 178 1.34 -3.31 13.64
N SER A 179 1.71 -4.10 12.65
CA SER A 179 0.81 -5.09 12.04
C SER A 179 0.49 -6.25 12.98
N LYS A 180 1.46 -6.72 13.78
CA LYS A 180 1.23 -7.69 14.85
C LYS A 180 0.26 -7.16 15.89
N TYR A 181 0.44 -5.90 16.32
CA TYR A 181 -0.48 -5.27 17.27
C TYR A 181 -1.88 -5.16 16.69
N TYR A 182 -2.02 -4.76 15.41
CA TYR A 182 -3.32 -4.66 14.76
C TYR A 182 -4.04 -6.02 14.70
N VAL A 183 -3.36 -7.09 14.33
CA VAL A 183 -3.96 -8.44 14.27
C VAL A 183 -4.41 -8.92 15.64
N MET A 184 -3.68 -8.58 16.72
CA MET A 184 -4.07 -8.89 18.09
C MET A 184 -5.19 -7.98 18.62
N ASN A 185 -5.29 -6.73 18.14
CA ASN A 185 -6.24 -5.71 18.61
C ASN A 185 -6.94 -5.04 17.42
N PRO A 186 -7.68 -5.78 16.57
CA PRO A 186 -8.18 -5.25 15.32
C PRO A 186 -9.34 -4.27 15.54
N SER A 187 -9.40 -3.21 14.73
CA SER A 187 -10.51 -2.24 14.75
C SER A 187 -11.77 -2.73 14.02
N LEU A 188 -11.71 -3.92 13.41
CA LEU A 188 -12.84 -4.67 12.84
C LEU A 188 -12.62 -6.17 13.06
N ASN A 189 -13.68 -6.95 12.95
CA ASN A 189 -13.58 -8.40 13.11
C ASN A 189 -12.72 -9.02 12.00
N LEU A 190 -11.66 -9.74 12.37
CA LEU A 190 -10.75 -10.40 11.40
C LEU A 190 -11.49 -11.35 10.44
N ASN A 191 -12.60 -11.97 10.85
CA ASN A 191 -13.42 -12.82 9.99
C ASN A 191 -14.11 -12.04 8.84
N GLU A 192 -14.24 -10.72 8.97
CA GLU A 192 -14.78 -9.84 7.93
C GLU A 192 -13.72 -9.46 6.89
N ILE A 193 -12.43 -9.65 7.19
CA ILE A 193 -11.36 -9.41 6.24
C ILE A 193 -11.43 -10.47 5.14
N ASN A 194 -11.54 -10.00 3.89
CA ASN A 194 -11.57 -10.86 2.73
C ASN A 194 -10.16 -11.27 2.32
N TYR A 195 -9.27 -10.29 2.17
CA TYR A 195 -7.85 -10.47 1.87
C TYR A 195 -7.06 -9.20 2.18
N VAL A 196 -5.73 -9.33 2.14
CA VAL A 196 -4.78 -8.24 2.39
C VAL A 196 -3.87 -8.04 1.18
N LEU A 197 -3.60 -6.78 0.82
CA LEU A 197 -2.60 -6.37 -0.15
C LEU A 197 -1.60 -5.45 0.55
N ASN A 198 -0.36 -5.89 0.65
CA ASN A 198 0.72 -5.15 1.28
C ASN A 198 1.69 -4.60 0.23
N MET A 199 2.08 -3.36 0.39
CA MET A 199 2.99 -2.65 -0.52
C MET A 199 4.21 -2.17 0.26
N ASP A 200 5.38 -2.55 -0.24
CA ASP A 200 6.64 -2.23 0.41
C ASP A 200 7.73 -2.13 -0.67
N MET A 201 8.36 -0.95 -0.78
CA MET A 201 9.38 -0.65 -1.79
C MET A 201 8.86 -0.80 -3.24
N LEU A 202 8.00 0.11 -3.70
CA LEU A 202 7.44 0.12 -5.06
C LEU A 202 8.09 1.13 -6.01
N GLY A 203 8.96 2.00 -5.51
CA GLY A 203 9.43 3.19 -6.22
C GLY A 203 10.70 2.96 -7.08
N ARG A 204 11.39 1.83 -6.98
CA ARG A 204 12.69 1.61 -7.65
C ARG A 204 12.61 0.63 -8.82
N MET A 205 11.49 0.62 -9.53
CA MET A 205 11.32 -0.19 -10.74
C MET A 205 12.16 0.36 -11.90
N GLU A 206 13.14 -0.42 -12.36
CA GLU A 206 13.91 -0.17 -13.56
C GLU A 206 13.35 -0.99 -14.75
N PRO A 207 13.66 -0.62 -16.02
CA PRO A 207 13.05 -1.25 -17.19
C PRO A 207 13.21 -2.77 -17.27
N GLU A 208 14.33 -3.32 -16.77
CA GLU A 208 14.63 -4.76 -16.80
C GLU A 208 14.14 -5.50 -15.55
N MET A 209 13.58 -4.78 -14.56
CA MET A 209 13.14 -5.38 -13.32
C MET A 209 11.71 -5.89 -13.41
N ALA A 210 11.40 -6.89 -12.59
CA ALA A 210 10.07 -7.45 -12.45
C ALA A 210 9.42 -6.99 -11.14
N LEU A 211 8.12 -6.69 -11.18
CA LEU A 211 7.32 -6.59 -9.96
C LEU A 211 7.24 -7.98 -9.33
N THR A 212 7.76 -8.11 -8.13
CA THR A 212 7.65 -9.34 -7.34
C THR A 212 6.35 -9.32 -6.56
N ILE A 213 5.58 -10.40 -6.67
CA ILE A 213 4.35 -10.64 -5.91
C ILE A 213 4.55 -11.93 -5.12
N GLU A 214 4.55 -11.80 -3.80
CA GLU A 214 4.68 -12.92 -2.86
C GLU A 214 3.34 -13.24 -2.20
N GLY A 215 3.19 -14.43 -1.63
CA GLY A 215 1.96 -14.84 -0.95
C GLY A 215 0.93 -15.57 -1.82
N LEU A 216 1.31 -15.96 -3.05
CA LEU A 216 0.36 -16.63 -3.95
C LEU A 216 -0.16 -17.96 -3.39
N GLY A 217 0.59 -18.60 -2.48
CA GLY A 217 0.17 -19.83 -1.82
C GLY A 217 -0.97 -19.63 -0.81
N SER A 218 -1.24 -18.40 -0.39
CA SER A 218 -2.29 -18.08 0.59
C SER A 218 -3.72 -18.27 0.05
N SER A 219 -3.91 -18.32 -1.27
CA SER A 219 -5.19 -18.67 -1.87
C SER A 219 -5.04 -19.12 -3.33
N LEU A 220 -5.90 -20.04 -3.76
CA LEU A 220 -5.91 -20.56 -5.13
C LEU A 220 -6.40 -19.55 -6.17
N ILE A 221 -7.03 -18.45 -5.75
CA ILE A 221 -7.55 -17.43 -6.66
C ILE A 221 -6.47 -16.53 -7.26
N TRP A 222 -5.32 -16.39 -6.58
CA TRP A 222 -4.32 -15.39 -6.92
C TRP A 222 -3.73 -15.60 -8.31
N GLU A 223 -3.22 -16.79 -8.58
CA GLU A 223 -2.53 -17.06 -9.83
C GLU A 223 -3.44 -16.91 -11.08
N PRO A 224 -4.68 -17.45 -11.10
CA PRO A 224 -5.60 -17.20 -12.20
C PRO A 224 -5.94 -15.72 -12.38
N SER A 225 -6.25 -15.00 -11.28
CA SER A 225 -6.62 -13.58 -11.35
C SER A 225 -5.49 -12.69 -11.86
N LEU A 226 -4.26 -12.93 -11.41
CA LEU A 226 -3.08 -12.19 -11.89
C LEU A 226 -2.81 -12.43 -13.37
N LYS A 227 -3.06 -13.65 -13.90
CA LYS A 227 -2.91 -13.98 -15.32
C LYS A 227 -3.96 -13.31 -16.23
N GLU A 228 -5.13 -12.96 -15.68
CA GLU A 228 -6.18 -12.25 -16.42
C GLU A 228 -5.84 -10.78 -16.66
N ILE A 229 -4.95 -10.19 -15.84
CA ILE A 229 -4.57 -8.79 -15.93
C ILE A 229 -3.48 -8.62 -16.98
N LYS A 230 -3.80 -7.89 -18.07
CA LYS A 230 -2.79 -7.51 -19.05
C LYS A 230 -1.84 -6.47 -18.46
N CYS A 231 -0.58 -6.85 -18.34
CA CYS A 231 0.48 -5.96 -17.90
C CYS A 231 1.64 -5.98 -18.90
N ASP A 232 1.68 -4.96 -19.76
CA ASP A 232 2.76 -4.78 -20.74
C ASP A 232 3.86 -3.81 -20.21
N ALA A 233 3.67 -3.26 -19.01
CA ALA A 233 4.55 -2.22 -18.47
C ALA A 233 5.83 -2.78 -17.82
N PHE A 234 5.74 -3.98 -17.24
CA PHE A 234 6.83 -4.67 -16.54
C PHE A 234 6.54 -6.16 -16.43
N PRO A 235 7.58 -7.01 -16.36
CA PRO A 235 7.39 -8.43 -16.08
C PRO A 235 6.97 -8.67 -14.62
N LEU A 236 6.35 -9.84 -14.36
CA LEU A 236 5.94 -10.27 -13.03
C LEU A 236 6.80 -11.44 -12.55
N THR A 237 7.26 -11.38 -11.31
CA THR A 237 7.84 -12.53 -10.61
C THR A 237 6.85 -12.98 -9.53
N LEU A 238 6.25 -14.16 -9.73
CA LEU A 238 5.21 -14.72 -8.86
C LEU A 238 5.82 -15.74 -7.92
N LYS A 239 5.69 -15.51 -6.60
CA LYS A 239 6.24 -16.39 -5.55
C LYS A 239 5.14 -16.91 -4.64
N LYS A 240 5.21 -18.20 -4.32
CA LYS A 240 4.26 -18.87 -3.41
C LYS A 240 4.59 -18.70 -1.93
N ARG A 241 5.69 -18.02 -1.59
CA ARG A 241 6.03 -17.74 -0.21
C ARG A 241 4.94 -16.88 0.43
N GLU A 242 4.45 -17.28 1.60
CA GLU A 242 3.28 -16.70 2.25
C GLU A 242 3.66 -15.74 3.38
N ASN A 243 4.73 -16.04 4.13
CA ASN A 243 5.19 -15.29 5.29
C ASN A 243 6.53 -14.61 5.02
N GLY A 244 6.55 -13.61 4.14
CA GLY A 244 7.70 -12.76 3.91
C GLY A 244 7.97 -11.81 5.09
N PRO A 245 9.12 -11.10 5.10
CA PRO A 245 9.45 -10.16 6.16
C PRO A 245 8.80 -8.78 5.94
N SER A 246 7.47 -8.70 5.86
CA SER A 246 6.71 -7.47 5.80
C SER A 246 5.29 -7.66 6.38
N ASP A 247 4.50 -6.59 6.47
CA ASP A 247 3.25 -6.48 7.24
C ASP A 247 2.10 -7.41 6.81
N HIS A 248 2.19 -8.09 5.67
CA HIS A 248 1.24 -9.15 5.28
C HIS A 248 1.38 -10.41 6.15
N ALA A 249 2.57 -10.67 6.71
CA ALA A 249 2.86 -11.91 7.42
C ALA A 249 1.97 -12.15 8.65
N PRO A 250 1.70 -11.18 9.55
CA PRO A 250 0.78 -11.41 10.67
C PRO A 250 -0.65 -11.76 10.24
N PHE A 251 -1.13 -11.24 9.11
CA PHE A 251 -2.44 -11.58 8.58
C PHE A 251 -2.46 -13.00 8.00
N TYR A 252 -1.41 -13.38 7.28
CA TYR A 252 -1.26 -14.76 6.80
C TYR A 252 -1.27 -15.75 7.98
N ASP A 253 -0.52 -15.45 9.04
CA ASP A 253 -0.47 -16.29 10.25
C ASP A 253 -1.83 -16.37 10.95
N ALA A 254 -2.67 -15.35 10.79
CA ALA A 254 -4.07 -15.35 11.25
C ALA A 254 -5.05 -16.07 10.31
N GLY A 255 -4.57 -16.69 9.22
CA GLY A 255 -5.40 -17.42 8.26
C GLY A 255 -6.13 -16.52 7.25
N ILE A 256 -5.61 -15.35 6.95
CA ILE A 256 -6.17 -14.40 6.00
C ILE A 256 -5.34 -14.42 4.70
N PRO A 257 -5.96 -14.59 3.50
CA PRO A 257 -5.23 -14.51 2.24
C PRO A 257 -4.52 -13.17 2.09
N ALA A 258 -3.23 -13.20 1.76
CA ALA A 258 -2.43 -12.00 1.67
C ALA A 258 -1.46 -12.05 0.49
N LEU A 259 -1.30 -10.91 -0.20
CA LEU A 259 -0.26 -10.68 -1.19
C LEU A 259 0.64 -9.54 -0.74
N HIS A 260 1.91 -9.65 -1.12
CA HIS A 260 2.93 -8.64 -0.91
C HIS A 260 3.56 -8.24 -2.25
N PHE A 261 3.62 -6.93 -2.51
CA PHE A 261 4.14 -6.34 -3.74
C PHE A 261 5.41 -5.55 -3.42
N TRP A 262 6.48 -5.80 -4.18
CA TRP A 262 7.73 -5.07 -4.05
C TRP A 262 8.60 -5.14 -5.31
N THR A 263 9.47 -4.16 -5.50
CA THR A 263 10.37 -4.09 -6.66
C THR A 263 11.75 -4.69 -6.40
N GLY A 264 12.03 -5.09 -5.17
CA GLY A 264 13.30 -5.70 -4.78
C GLY A 264 14.23 -4.72 -4.06
N LYS A 265 15.33 -5.26 -3.53
CA LYS A 265 16.36 -4.46 -2.85
C LYS A 265 17.29 -3.80 -3.86
N HIS A 266 17.72 -2.59 -3.54
CA HIS A 266 18.68 -1.79 -4.29
C HIS A 266 19.87 -1.38 -3.39
N ASP A 267 20.88 -0.76 -3.98
CA ASP A 267 22.11 -0.40 -3.27
C ASP A 267 21.92 0.65 -2.16
N ASP A 268 20.82 1.41 -2.23
CA ASP A 268 20.48 2.44 -1.23
C ASP A 268 19.62 1.91 -0.07
N TYR A 269 19.20 0.65 -0.10
CA TYR A 269 18.34 0.03 0.92
C TYR A 269 18.94 0.18 2.33
N HIS A 270 18.17 0.78 3.25
CA HIS A 270 18.57 1.11 4.63
C HIS A 270 19.78 2.05 4.72
N LYS A 271 19.92 2.97 3.76
CA LYS A 271 20.98 3.99 3.76
C LYS A 271 20.38 5.39 3.65
N PRO A 272 21.14 6.45 4.11
CA PRO A 272 20.73 7.84 3.91
C PRO A 272 20.52 8.23 2.44
N SER A 273 21.04 7.45 1.51
CA SER A 273 20.95 7.72 0.08
C SER A 273 19.65 7.20 -0.57
N ASP A 274 18.71 6.63 0.20
CA ASP A 274 17.37 6.30 -0.30
C ASP A 274 16.48 7.54 -0.29
N ASP A 275 16.68 8.38 -1.32
CA ASP A 275 16.08 9.69 -1.48
C ASP A 275 15.04 9.74 -2.62
N ALA A 276 14.10 10.70 -2.52
CA ALA A 276 12.97 10.86 -3.43
C ALA A 276 13.36 11.10 -4.90
N GLU A 277 14.54 11.67 -5.17
CA GLU A 277 15.06 11.91 -6.52
C GLU A 277 15.32 10.62 -7.30
N LYS A 278 15.45 9.49 -6.61
CA LYS A 278 15.72 8.18 -7.20
C LYS A 278 14.46 7.39 -7.53
N ILE A 279 13.29 7.89 -7.16
CA ILE A 279 12.02 7.21 -7.37
C ILE A 279 11.56 7.31 -8.83
N ASN A 280 11.18 6.18 -9.41
CA ASN A 280 10.55 6.09 -10.71
C ASN A 280 9.02 6.24 -10.58
N PHE A 281 8.55 7.46 -10.34
CA PHE A 281 7.12 7.77 -10.15
C PHE A 281 6.21 7.28 -11.28
N ARG A 282 6.74 7.18 -12.51
CA ARG A 282 5.97 6.68 -13.65
C ARG A 282 5.73 5.18 -13.54
N ALA A 283 6.77 4.42 -13.25
CA ALA A 283 6.66 2.97 -13.08
C ALA A 283 5.79 2.63 -11.86
N GLU A 284 5.96 3.34 -10.75
CA GLU A 284 5.13 3.19 -9.55
C GLU A 284 3.64 3.46 -9.85
N SER A 285 3.33 4.52 -10.61
CA SER A 285 1.95 4.78 -11.09
C SER A 285 1.39 3.62 -11.93
N GLN A 286 2.21 2.91 -12.69
CA GLN A 286 1.80 1.73 -13.46
C GLN A 286 1.57 0.52 -12.54
N ILE A 287 2.41 0.32 -11.51
CA ILE A 287 2.23 -0.72 -10.49
C ILE A 287 0.90 -0.51 -9.75
N ILE A 288 0.60 0.72 -9.36
CA ILE A 288 -0.67 1.06 -8.71
C ILE A 288 -1.86 0.75 -9.61
N SER A 289 -1.77 1.05 -10.93
CA SER A 289 -2.82 0.68 -11.88
C SER A 289 -3.01 -0.83 -11.98
N PHE A 290 -1.93 -1.59 -11.89
CA PHE A 290 -1.98 -3.05 -11.88
C PHE A 290 -2.67 -3.59 -10.62
N ILE A 291 -2.33 -3.03 -9.44
CA ILE A 291 -2.95 -3.42 -8.16
C ILE A 291 -4.45 -3.03 -8.16
N GLU A 292 -4.81 -1.84 -8.65
CA GLU A 292 -6.21 -1.41 -8.82
C GLU A 292 -6.98 -2.39 -9.73
N ALA A 293 -6.41 -2.78 -10.86
CA ALA A 293 -7.01 -3.76 -11.76
C ALA A 293 -7.20 -5.13 -11.09
N LEU A 294 -6.25 -5.58 -10.27
CA LEU A 294 -6.39 -6.80 -9.48
C LEU A 294 -7.57 -6.69 -8.52
N ILE A 295 -7.65 -5.62 -7.74
CA ILE A 295 -8.75 -5.38 -6.80
C ILE A 295 -10.10 -5.48 -7.52
N LEU A 296 -10.26 -4.76 -8.63
CA LEU A 296 -11.51 -4.74 -9.40
C LEU A 296 -11.83 -6.10 -10.02
N SER A 297 -10.82 -6.87 -10.47
CA SER A 297 -11.02 -8.19 -11.10
C SER A 297 -11.53 -9.25 -10.14
N ILE A 298 -11.25 -9.09 -8.84
CA ILE A 298 -11.60 -10.07 -7.80
C ILE A 298 -12.73 -9.60 -6.88
N ASP A 299 -13.16 -8.34 -6.97
CA ASP A 299 -14.15 -7.75 -6.08
C ASP A 299 -15.45 -8.55 -6.02
N SER A 300 -16.00 -8.93 -7.17
CA SER A 300 -17.26 -9.71 -7.27
C SER A 300 -17.11 -11.21 -7.04
N LYS A 301 -15.91 -11.72 -6.78
CA LYS A 301 -15.65 -13.18 -6.61
C LYS A 301 -16.05 -13.72 -5.22
N GLY A 302 -16.60 -12.86 -4.36
CA GLY A 302 -17.08 -13.25 -3.05
C GLY A 302 -15.98 -13.40 -2.00
N LYS A 303 -16.14 -14.28 -0.99
CA LYS A 303 -15.12 -14.55 0.03
C LYS A 303 -13.98 -15.34 -0.59
N ILE A 304 -12.76 -14.84 -0.45
CA ILE A 304 -11.55 -15.56 -0.84
C ILE A 304 -11.18 -16.51 0.29
N ASN A 305 -11.05 -17.79 -0.04
CA ASN A 305 -10.69 -18.80 0.93
C ASN A 305 -9.18 -18.84 1.14
N PHE A 306 -8.79 -18.85 2.42
CA PHE A 306 -7.41 -19.09 2.80
C PHE A 306 -7.02 -20.54 2.50
N HIS A 307 -5.85 -20.71 1.94
CA HIS A 307 -5.29 -22.01 1.63
C HIS A 307 -3.97 -22.16 2.41
N LEU A 308 -4.00 -23.02 3.42
CA LEU A 308 -2.77 -23.41 4.11
C LEU A 308 -2.04 -24.43 3.24
N ARG A 309 -0.83 -24.11 2.82
CA ARG A 309 0.01 -25.08 2.11
C ARG A 309 0.39 -26.21 3.06
N GLU A 310 0.03 -27.45 2.73
CA GLU A 310 0.66 -28.61 3.37
C GLU A 310 2.17 -28.55 3.16
N LYS A 311 2.93 -28.75 4.23
CA LYS A 311 4.41 -28.67 4.29
C LYS A 311 5.07 -29.71 3.39
#